data_f90db5c89a62b06b9d36a475a2a7dfcd
#
_entry.id   f90db5c89a62b06b9d36a475a2a7dfcd
#
_cell.length_a   1.000
_cell.length_b   1.000
_cell.length_c   1.000
_cell.angle_alpha   90.00
_cell.angle_beta   90.00
_cell.angle_gamma   90.00
#
_symmetry.space_group_name_H-M   'P 1'
#
loop_
_entity.id
_entity.type
_entity.pdbx_description
1 polymer ?
#
loop_
_entity_poly.entity_id
_entity_poly.type
_entity_poly.pdbx_seq_one_letter_code
_entity_poly.pdbx_strand_id
1 'polypeptide(L)'
;IIALLTFILSQKIKPKYSLSVFFGNLLFIIIIGFSIYKFRSELVDISYPIFILTITFLTGLYFRFIEENKLALANLQKEAKLLKERELAAGVQKSLFPDISKFENFIFAKNVPARDVSGDYFDVVRSTPEEYFFTLADVSGKGVKAGMYMAKASSIFRTLTNLKFPLEKVVFGVNNELVDAKFKGM
;
A
#
# COMPACT_ATOMS: atom_id res chain seq x y z
N ILE A 1 -14.82 3.16 -40.85
CA ILE A 1 -13.59 3.90 -40.48
C ILE A 1 -13.89 4.90 -39.35
N ILE A 2 -14.87 5.81 -39.50
CA ILE A 2 -15.20 6.85 -38.50
C ILE A 2 -15.58 6.20 -37.16
N ALA A 3 -16.45 5.16 -37.15
CA ALA A 3 -16.84 4.47 -35.93
C ALA A 3 -15.64 3.82 -35.21
N LEU A 4 -14.73 3.18 -35.95
CA LEU A 4 -13.51 2.58 -35.39
C LEU A 4 -12.60 3.65 -34.79
N LEU A 5 -12.42 4.78 -35.47
CA LEU A 5 -11.65 5.91 -34.98
C LEU A 5 -12.26 6.50 -33.72
N THR A 6 -13.57 6.67 -33.67
CA THR A 6 -14.31 7.12 -32.47
C THR A 6 -14.12 6.18 -31.31
N PHE A 7 -14.20 4.85 -31.54
CA PHE A 7 -13.94 3.86 -30.51
C PHE A 7 -12.51 3.97 -29.95
N ILE A 8 -11.50 4.00 -30.82
CA ILE A 8 -10.09 4.10 -30.40
C ILE A 8 -9.83 5.42 -29.65
N LEU A 9 -10.38 6.54 -30.14
CA LEU A 9 -10.23 7.84 -29.50
C LEU A 9 -10.96 7.88 -28.15
N SER A 10 -12.15 7.28 -28.04
CA SER A 10 -12.87 7.23 -26.76
C SER A 10 -12.09 6.49 -25.68
N GLN A 11 -11.22 5.55 -26.05
CA GLN A 11 -10.36 4.80 -25.11
C GLN A 11 -9.12 5.62 -24.68
N LYS A 12 -8.51 6.37 -25.59
CA LYS A 12 -7.22 7.02 -25.37
C LYS A 12 -7.30 8.48 -24.88
N ILE A 13 -8.38 9.17 -25.19
CA ILE A 13 -8.54 10.59 -24.84
C ILE A 13 -9.06 10.72 -23.40
N LYS A 14 -8.59 11.77 -22.69
CA LYS A 14 -9.10 12.08 -21.33
C LYS A 14 -10.63 12.23 -21.36
N PRO A 15 -11.36 11.75 -20.32
CA PRO A 15 -12.84 11.72 -20.31
C PRO A 15 -13.48 13.04 -20.70
N LYS A 16 -12.91 14.17 -20.26
CA LYS A 16 -13.43 15.51 -20.56
C LYS A 16 -13.46 15.88 -22.06
N TYR A 17 -12.62 15.23 -22.88
CA TYR A 17 -12.56 15.49 -24.32
C TYR A 17 -13.29 14.46 -25.17
N SER A 18 -13.65 13.32 -24.61
CA SER A 18 -14.33 12.26 -25.37
C SER A 18 -15.68 12.71 -25.91
N LEU A 19 -16.40 13.53 -25.15
CA LEU A 19 -17.68 14.10 -25.55
C LEU A 19 -17.52 15.08 -26.72
N SER A 20 -16.46 15.91 -26.72
CA SER A 20 -16.17 16.84 -27.81
C SER A 20 -15.83 16.10 -29.11
N VAL A 21 -15.13 14.99 -29.05
CA VAL A 21 -14.84 14.13 -30.21
C VAL A 21 -16.12 13.51 -30.77
N PHE A 22 -17.01 13.03 -29.89
CA PHE A 22 -18.32 12.50 -30.30
C PHE A 22 -19.15 13.54 -31.04
N PHE A 23 -19.33 14.73 -30.47
CA PHE A 23 -20.09 15.80 -31.10
C PHE A 23 -19.44 16.32 -32.38
N GLY A 24 -18.11 16.37 -32.46
CA GLY A 24 -17.38 16.69 -33.68
C GLY A 24 -17.67 15.72 -34.83
N ASN A 25 -17.65 14.40 -34.53
CA ASN A 25 -17.99 13.39 -35.53
C ASN A 25 -19.46 13.42 -35.93
N LEU A 26 -20.37 13.70 -34.98
CA LEU A 26 -21.80 13.84 -35.26
C LEU A 26 -22.05 15.04 -36.21
N LEU A 27 -21.46 16.18 -35.91
CA LEU A 27 -21.56 17.40 -36.76
C LEU A 27 -21.00 17.12 -38.17
N PHE A 28 -19.88 16.42 -38.28
CA PHE A 28 -19.28 16.04 -39.57
C PHE A 28 -20.23 15.16 -40.40
N ILE A 29 -20.92 14.19 -39.83
CA ILE A 29 -21.91 13.35 -40.52
C ILE A 29 -23.08 14.20 -41.01
N ILE A 30 -23.59 15.13 -40.21
CA ILE A 30 -24.68 16.03 -40.57
C ILE A 30 -24.27 16.93 -41.72
N ILE A 31 -23.09 17.54 -41.71
CA ILE A 31 -22.58 18.41 -42.77
C ILE A 31 -22.44 17.64 -44.08
N ILE A 32 -21.91 16.42 -44.06
CA ILE A 32 -21.81 15.59 -45.26
C ILE A 32 -23.19 15.29 -45.84
N GLY A 33 -24.14 14.84 -44.99
CA GLY A 33 -25.51 14.55 -45.43
C GLY A 33 -26.17 15.78 -46.10
N PHE A 34 -26.04 16.92 -45.47
CA PHE A 34 -26.55 18.22 -46.05
C PHE A 34 -25.88 18.60 -47.37
N SER A 35 -24.57 18.40 -47.50
CA SER A 35 -23.82 18.67 -48.70
C SER A 35 -24.24 17.80 -49.87
N ILE A 36 -24.49 16.52 -49.64
CA ILE A 36 -24.99 15.60 -50.67
C ILE A 36 -26.38 15.96 -51.09
N TYR A 37 -27.28 16.28 -50.14
CA TYR A 37 -28.64 16.80 -50.46
C TYR A 37 -28.59 18.04 -51.35
N LYS A 38 -27.78 19.02 -51.02
CA LYS A 38 -27.65 20.25 -51.80
C LYS A 38 -27.11 20.01 -53.21
N PHE A 39 -26.21 19.07 -53.41
CA PHE A 39 -25.54 18.80 -54.69
C PHE A 39 -26.31 17.87 -55.60
N ARG A 40 -27.02 16.86 -55.05
CA ARG A 40 -27.73 15.84 -55.84
C ARG A 40 -29.25 15.91 -55.74
N SER A 41 -29.76 16.76 -54.86
CA SER A 41 -31.20 16.81 -54.53
C SER A 41 -31.76 15.46 -54.05
N GLU A 42 -30.90 14.59 -53.53
CA GLU A 42 -31.26 13.28 -52.99
C GLU A 42 -31.21 13.30 -51.48
N LEU A 43 -32.26 12.83 -50.82
CA LEU A 43 -32.28 12.64 -49.38
C LEU A 43 -31.37 11.44 -48.99
N VAL A 44 -30.31 11.69 -48.25
CA VAL A 44 -29.43 10.66 -47.72
C VAL A 44 -29.89 10.30 -46.30
N ASP A 45 -30.17 9.04 -46.09
CA ASP A 45 -30.47 8.54 -44.75
C ASP A 45 -29.20 8.51 -43.87
N ILE A 46 -29.11 9.49 -42.95
CA ILE A 46 -28.01 9.66 -42.02
C ILE A 46 -28.29 8.95 -40.64
N SER A 47 -29.43 8.33 -40.49
CA SER A 47 -29.84 7.66 -39.23
C SER A 47 -28.90 6.51 -38.88
N TYR A 48 -28.55 5.67 -39.84
CA TYR A 48 -27.63 4.53 -39.66
C TYR A 48 -26.23 4.95 -39.20
N PRO A 49 -25.55 5.90 -39.84
CA PRO A 49 -24.24 6.39 -39.37
C PRO A 49 -24.30 6.95 -37.96
N ILE A 50 -25.34 7.71 -37.62
CA ILE A 50 -25.51 8.28 -36.28
C ILE A 50 -25.71 7.17 -35.24
N PHE A 51 -26.54 6.16 -35.53
CA PHE A 51 -26.79 5.03 -34.66
C PHE A 51 -25.51 4.24 -34.37
N ILE A 52 -24.73 3.91 -35.42
CA ILE A 52 -23.47 3.20 -35.28
C ILE A 52 -22.47 4.03 -34.47
N LEU A 53 -22.38 5.34 -34.73
CA LEU A 53 -21.51 6.23 -33.98
C LEU A 53 -21.87 6.25 -32.48
N THR A 54 -23.16 6.32 -32.16
CA THR A 54 -23.65 6.38 -30.79
C THR A 54 -23.36 5.08 -30.05
N ILE A 55 -23.65 3.95 -30.62
CA ILE A 55 -23.37 2.63 -30.00
C ILE A 55 -21.87 2.46 -29.78
N THR A 56 -21.04 2.79 -30.78
CA THR A 56 -19.60 2.65 -30.68
C THR A 56 -19.02 3.55 -29.58
N PHE A 57 -19.55 4.76 -29.44
CA PHE A 57 -19.15 5.68 -28.39
C PHE A 57 -19.53 5.15 -26.99
N LEU A 58 -20.80 4.71 -26.82
CA LEU A 58 -21.28 4.14 -25.55
C LEU A 58 -20.50 2.89 -25.15
N THR A 59 -20.21 2.04 -26.14
CA THR A 59 -19.38 0.84 -25.89
C THR A 59 -17.97 1.23 -25.41
N GLY A 60 -17.37 2.24 -26.04
CA GLY A 60 -16.06 2.75 -25.61
C GLY A 60 -16.08 3.32 -24.18
N LEU A 61 -17.13 4.07 -23.82
CA LEU A 61 -17.31 4.57 -22.45
C LEU A 61 -17.50 3.43 -21.44
N TYR A 62 -18.29 2.42 -21.81
CA TYR A 62 -18.53 1.25 -20.97
C TYR A 62 -17.23 0.48 -20.65
N PHE A 63 -16.42 0.19 -21.67
CA PHE A 63 -15.14 -0.50 -21.46
C PHE A 63 -14.18 0.32 -20.57
N ARG A 64 -14.13 1.64 -20.79
CA ARG A 64 -13.33 2.53 -19.93
C ARG A 64 -13.81 2.49 -18.47
N PHE A 65 -15.10 2.58 -18.25
CA PHE A 65 -15.68 2.51 -16.92
C PHE A 65 -15.33 1.19 -16.21
N ILE A 66 -15.37 0.08 -16.92
CA ILE A 66 -14.96 -1.22 -16.38
C ILE A 66 -13.48 -1.26 -16.04
N GLU A 67 -12.60 -0.72 -16.90
CA GLU A 67 -11.16 -0.66 -16.62
C GLU A 67 -10.82 0.22 -15.40
N GLU A 68 -11.42 1.40 -15.32
CA GLU A 68 -11.23 2.30 -14.18
C GLU A 68 -11.69 1.66 -12.87
N ASN A 69 -12.84 1.00 -12.88
CA ASN A 69 -13.34 0.28 -11.70
C ASN A 69 -12.46 -0.91 -11.31
N LYS A 70 -11.95 -1.68 -12.27
CA LYS A 70 -11.00 -2.77 -11.99
C LYS A 70 -9.72 -2.25 -11.35
N LEU A 71 -9.17 -1.15 -11.87
CA LEU A 71 -7.95 -0.54 -11.31
C LEU A 71 -8.19 -0.01 -9.90
N ALA A 72 -9.31 0.68 -9.68
CA ALA A 72 -9.69 1.19 -8.36
C ALA A 72 -9.83 0.05 -7.34
N LEU A 73 -10.52 -1.02 -7.72
CA LEU A 73 -10.68 -2.21 -6.87
C LEU A 73 -9.34 -2.88 -6.56
N ALA A 74 -8.46 -3.03 -7.54
CA ALA A 74 -7.12 -3.59 -7.34
C ALA A 74 -6.27 -2.75 -6.37
N ASN A 75 -6.36 -1.43 -6.47
CA ASN A 75 -5.67 -0.52 -5.55
C ASN A 75 -6.21 -0.66 -4.12
N LEU A 76 -7.52 -0.70 -3.94
CA LEU A 76 -8.17 -0.92 -2.63
C LEU A 76 -7.75 -2.25 -2.01
N GLN A 77 -7.72 -3.32 -2.80
CA GLN A 77 -7.27 -4.64 -2.33
C GLN A 77 -5.80 -4.63 -1.90
N LYS A 78 -4.95 -3.92 -2.66
CA LYS A 78 -3.53 -3.78 -2.32
C LYS A 78 -3.33 -3.01 -1.01
N GLU A 79 -4.05 -1.92 -0.82
CA GLU A 79 -4.02 -1.15 0.43
C GLU A 79 -4.51 -1.97 1.63
N ALA A 80 -5.64 -2.66 1.48
CA ALA A 80 -6.17 -3.54 2.52
C ALA A 80 -5.19 -4.67 2.90
N LYS A 81 -4.50 -5.26 1.90
CA LYS A 81 -3.46 -6.26 2.16
C LYS A 81 -2.29 -5.68 2.95
N LEU A 82 -1.79 -4.51 2.56
CA LEU A 82 -0.69 -3.83 3.25
C LEU A 82 -1.05 -3.47 4.70
N LEU A 83 -2.27 -3.00 4.93
CA LEU A 83 -2.76 -2.72 6.29
C LEU A 83 -2.78 -3.98 7.13
N LYS A 84 -3.32 -5.08 6.62
CA LYS A 84 -3.33 -6.37 7.33
C LYS A 84 -1.93 -6.89 7.65
N GLU A 85 -0.98 -6.76 6.72
CA GLU A 85 0.41 -7.15 6.96
C GLU A 85 1.05 -6.31 8.08
N ARG A 86 0.76 -5.01 8.15
CA ARG A 86 1.22 -4.13 9.24
C ARG A 86 0.61 -4.48 10.57
N GLU A 87 -0.69 -4.74 10.62
CA GLU A 87 -1.38 -5.19 11.85
C GLU A 87 -0.80 -6.50 12.38
N LEU A 88 -0.54 -7.47 11.50
CA LEU A 88 0.11 -8.72 11.88
C LEU A 88 1.52 -8.48 12.44
N ALA A 89 2.32 -7.63 11.80
CA ALA A 89 3.65 -7.29 12.29
C ALA A 89 3.61 -6.61 13.67
N ALA A 90 2.66 -5.70 13.88
CA ALA A 90 2.42 -5.06 15.17
C ALA A 90 1.99 -6.08 16.26
N GLY A 91 1.12 -7.02 15.92
CA GLY A 91 0.71 -8.09 16.80
C GLY A 91 1.88 -9.00 17.22
N VAL A 92 2.73 -9.39 16.26
CA VAL A 92 3.95 -10.16 16.55
C VAL A 92 4.89 -9.36 17.45
N GLN A 93 5.14 -8.08 17.14
CA GLN A 93 5.99 -7.24 17.96
C GLN A 93 5.47 -7.11 19.39
N LYS A 94 4.14 -6.89 19.55
CA LYS A 94 3.52 -6.78 20.88
C LYS A 94 3.74 -8.05 21.74
N SER A 95 3.78 -9.22 21.13
CA SER A 95 4.04 -10.47 21.82
C SER A 95 5.49 -10.64 22.31
N LEU A 96 6.42 -9.81 21.80
CA LEU A 96 7.83 -9.83 22.22
C LEU A 96 8.07 -9.02 23.49
N PHE A 97 7.17 -8.10 23.86
CA PHE A 97 7.31 -7.34 25.10
C PHE A 97 7.09 -8.24 26.33
N PRO A 98 7.78 -7.95 27.45
CA PRO A 98 7.59 -8.68 28.69
C PRO A 98 6.19 -8.43 29.27
N ASP A 99 5.67 -9.42 29.96
CA ASP A 99 4.46 -9.27 30.76
C ASP A 99 4.78 -8.50 32.04
N ILE A 100 4.53 -7.19 32.01
CA ILE A 100 4.83 -6.27 33.12
C ILE A 100 3.98 -6.57 34.36
N SER A 101 2.83 -7.21 34.23
CA SER A 101 1.98 -7.56 35.38
C SER A 101 2.71 -8.39 36.44
N LYS A 102 3.72 -9.16 36.02
CA LYS A 102 4.58 -9.93 36.90
C LYS A 102 5.52 -9.10 37.77
N PHE A 103 5.64 -7.79 37.47
CA PHE A 103 6.57 -6.85 38.08
C PHE A 103 5.88 -5.60 38.65
N GLU A 104 4.52 -5.57 38.72
CA GLU A 104 3.70 -4.39 39.04
C GLU A 104 4.08 -3.70 40.37
N ASN A 105 4.69 -4.41 41.31
CA ASN A 105 5.06 -3.82 42.59
C ASN A 105 6.28 -2.89 42.54
N PHE A 106 7.09 -2.93 41.46
CA PHE A 106 8.34 -2.18 41.41
C PHE A 106 8.78 -1.77 39.99
N ILE A 107 8.14 -2.26 38.92
CA ILE A 107 8.43 -1.88 37.54
C ILE A 107 7.14 -1.46 36.87
N PHE A 108 7.16 -0.27 36.29
CA PHE A 108 6.13 0.19 35.36
C PHE A 108 6.80 0.51 34.02
N ALA A 109 6.34 -0.14 32.96
CA ALA A 109 6.82 0.12 31.60
C ALA A 109 5.70 -0.06 30.59
N LYS A 110 5.69 0.83 29.59
CA LYS A 110 4.71 0.81 28.50
C LYS A 110 5.35 1.29 27.21
N ASN A 111 5.18 0.55 26.14
CA ASN A 111 5.49 1.02 24.79
C ASN A 111 4.23 1.60 24.15
N VAL A 112 4.35 2.80 23.59
CA VAL A 112 3.29 3.47 22.82
C VAL A 112 3.85 3.78 21.45
N PRO A 113 3.66 2.89 20.46
CA PRO A 113 4.23 3.07 19.15
C PRO A 113 3.61 4.28 18.44
N ALA A 114 4.44 5.10 17.78
CA ALA A 114 3.97 6.22 16.96
C ALA A 114 3.35 5.77 15.64
N ARG A 115 3.61 4.52 15.22
CA ARG A 115 3.03 3.82 14.06
C ARG A 115 2.71 2.39 14.46
N ASP A 116 2.27 1.57 13.52
CA ASP A 116 1.90 0.16 13.77
C ASP A 116 3.01 -0.65 14.43
N VAL A 117 4.28 -0.38 14.06
CA VAL A 117 5.47 -1.05 14.58
C VAL A 117 6.47 -0.01 15.09
N SER A 118 6.98 -0.21 16.33
CA SER A 118 7.94 0.67 17.00
C SER A 118 9.39 0.20 16.84
N GLY A 119 10.34 1.16 16.78
CA GLY A 119 11.76 0.89 16.98
C GLY A 119 12.11 0.78 18.45
N ASP A 120 11.40 1.54 19.29
CA ASP A 120 11.62 1.54 20.73
C ASP A 120 11.20 0.22 21.34
N TYR A 121 12.01 -0.26 22.28
CA TYR A 121 11.64 -1.43 23.07
C TYR A 121 12.21 -1.35 24.48
N PHE A 122 11.56 -2.07 25.38
CA PHE A 122 12.06 -2.38 26.69
C PHE A 122 11.93 -3.87 26.95
N ASP A 123 12.78 -4.38 27.82
CA ASP A 123 12.69 -5.75 28.28
C ASP A 123 13.07 -5.87 29.75
N VAL A 124 12.51 -6.87 30.43
CA VAL A 124 12.77 -7.20 31.82
C VAL A 124 12.89 -8.69 31.94
N VAL A 125 14.01 -9.16 32.42
CA VAL A 125 14.29 -10.58 32.64
C VAL A 125 14.71 -10.80 34.10
N ARG A 126 14.03 -11.71 34.80
CA ARG A 126 14.40 -12.11 36.12
C ARG A 126 15.49 -13.21 36.02
N SER A 127 16.69 -12.91 36.48
CA SER A 127 17.83 -13.84 36.45
C SER A 127 17.86 -14.74 37.68
N THR A 128 17.62 -14.12 38.85
CA THR A 128 17.51 -14.84 40.16
C THR A 128 16.30 -14.30 40.93
N PRO A 129 15.91 -14.85 42.08
CA PRO A 129 14.85 -14.27 42.89
C PRO A 129 15.04 -12.81 43.28
N GLU A 130 16.29 -12.36 43.35
CA GLU A 130 16.67 -11.01 43.80
C GLU A 130 17.28 -10.14 42.72
N GLU A 131 17.54 -10.70 41.51
CA GLU A 131 18.24 -10.02 40.45
C GLU A 131 17.40 -9.92 39.18
N TYR A 132 17.31 -8.70 38.64
CA TYR A 132 16.60 -8.39 37.43
C TYR A 132 17.51 -7.66 36.44
N PHE A 133 17.46 -8.10 35.19
CA PHE A 133 18.05 -7.38 34.08
C PHE A 133 16.93 -6.61 33.35
N PHE A 134 17.16 -5.34 33.07
CA PHE A 134 16.25 -4.56 32.24
C PHE A 134 17.04 -3.83 31.16
N THR A 135 16.41 -3.63 30.04
CA THR A 135 16.95 -2.86 28.92
C THR A 135 15.89 -1.91 28.36
N LEU A 136 16.36 -0.77 27.94
CA LEU A 136 15.59 0.21 27.18
C LEU A 136 16.42 0.59 25.97
N ALA A 137 15.86 0.52 24.77
CA ALA A 137 16.57 0.81 23.55
C ALA A 137 15.66 1.48 22.50
N ASP A 138 16.26 2.29 21.66
CA ASP A 138 15.66 2.89 20.50
C ASP A 138 16.44 2.47 19.24
N VAL A 139 15.72 1.83 18.31
CA VAL A 139 16.29 1.42 17.02
C VAL A 139 16.04 2.50 16.00
N SER A 140 17.11 3.03 15.42
CA SER A 140 17.02 4.03 14.36
C SER A 140 16.20 3.54 13.17
N GLY A 141 15.32 4.41 12.65
CA GLY A 141 14.40 4.10 11.57
C GLY A 141 12.95 3.91 12.04
N LYS A 142 12.07 3.43 11.17
CA LYS A 142 10.63 3.31 11.43
C LYS A 142 10.05 2.08 10.72
N GLY A 143 8.93 1.58 11.28
CA GLY A 143 8.15 0.50 10.69
C GLY A 143 8.78 -0.88 10.87
N VAL A 144 8.39 -1.83 10.02
CA VAL A 144 8.72 -3.26 10.14
C VAL A 144 10.23 -3.51 10.25
N LYS A 145 11.06 -2.75 9.52
CA LYS A 145 12.53 -2.92 9.56
C LYS A 145 13.09 -2.64 10.96
N ALA A 146 12.72 -1.52 11.57
CA ALA A 146 13.13 -1.19 12.93
C ALA A 146 12.60 -2.22 13.95
N GLY A 147 11.36 -2.68 13.80
CA GLY A 147 10.78 -3.72 14.62
C GLY A 147 11.50 -5.08 14.52
N MET A 148 12.05 -5.42 13.37
CA MET A 148 12.87 -6.64 13.21
C MET A 148 14.20 -6.55 13.96
N TYR A 149 14.87 -5.39 13.94
CA TYR A 149 16.07 -5.17 14.74
C TYR A 149 15.79 -5.21 16.24
N MET A 150 14.69 -4.58 16.65
CA MET A 150 14.20 -4.67 18.02
C MET A 150 13.98 -6.13 18.43
N ALA A 151 13.29 -6.93 17.62
CA ALA A 151 13.05 -8.34 17.88
C ALA A 151 14.36 -9.13 18.01
N LYS A 152 15.35 -8.86 17.14
CA LYS A 152 16.66 -9.48 17.24
C LYS A 152 17.36 -9.09 18.53
N ALA A 153 17.42 -7.80 18.87
CA ALA A 153 18.05 -7.29 20.08
C ALA A 153 17.43 -7.90 21.35
N SER A 154 16.10 -7.90 21.43
CA SER A 154 15.35 -8.51 22.53
C SER A 154 15.65 -10.01 22.67
N SER A 155 15.66 -10.76 21.56
CA SER A 155 15.95 -12.18 21.58
C SER A 155 17.35 -12.49 22.11
N ILE A 156 18.38 -11.74 21.66
CA ILE A 156 19.77 -11.93 22.11
C ILE A 156 19.88 -11.56 23.58
N PHE A 157 19.33 -10.43 24.01
CA PHE A 157 19.32 -9.97 25.38
C PHE A 157 18.72 -11.05 26.31
N ARG A 158 17.54 -11.58 26.00
CA ARG A 158 16.90 -12.65 26.79
C ARG A 158 17.72 -13.91 26.82
N THR A 159 18.30 -14.32 25.71
CA THR A 159 19.13 -15.54 25.65
C THR A 159 20.33 -15.41 26.56
N LEU A 160 21.07 -14.32 26.49
CA LEU A 160 22.28 -14.12 27.27
C LEU A 160 22.01 -13.94 28.78
N THR A 161 20.92 -13.22 29.11
CA THR A 161 20.50 -13.06 30.50
C THR A 161 19.99 -14.37 31.10
N ASN A 162 19.25 -15.18 30.36
CA ASN A 162 18.81 -16.53 30.84
C ASN A 162 19.97 -17.51 31.02
N LEU A 163 21.05 -17.36 30.26
CA LEU A 163 22.31 -18.09 30.45
C LEU A 163 23.12 -17.59 31.63
N LYS A 164 22.61 -16.60 32.37
CA LYS A 164 23.25 -15.99 33.56
C LYS A 164 24.63 -15.43 33.31
N PHE A 165 24.85 -14.87 32.09
CA PHE A 165 26.07 -14.13 31.84
C PHE A 165 26.09 -12.81 32.62
N PRO A 166 27.26 -12.35 33.08
CA PRO A 166 27.39 -11.04 33.70
C PRO A 166 27.04 -9.91 32.71
N LEU A 167 26.62 -8.77 33.24
CA LEU A 167 26.07 -7.65 32.44
C LEU A 167 27.01 -7.22 31.30
N GLU A 168 28.31 -7.17 31.57
CA GLU A 168 29.32 -6.79 30.54
C GLU A 168 29.28 -7.76 29.35
N LYS A 169 29.15 -9.07 29.59
CA LYS A 169 29.05 -10.08 28.53
C LYS A 169 27.71 -10.00 27.78
N VAL A 170 26.64 -9.68 28.49
CA VAL A 170 25.34 -9.47 27.85
C VAL A 170 25.41 -8.29 26.89
N VAL A 171 25.91 -7.13 27.34
CA VAL A 171 26.05 -5.93 26.52
C VAL A 171 26.97 -6.16 25.33
N PHE A 172 28.13 -6.78 25.57
CA PHE A 172 29.11 -7.09 24.52
C PHE A 172 28.51 -8.07 23.48
N GLY A 173 27.80 -9.10 23.92
CA GLY A 173 27.15 -10.07 23.03
C GLY A 173 26.05 -9.46 22.18
N VAL A 174 25.19 -8.61 22.77
CA VAL A 174 24.16 -7.89 22.01
C VAL A 174 24.80 -6.98 20.98
N ASN A 175 25.85 -6.21 21.35
CA ASN A 175 26.54 -5.33 20.44
C ASN A 175 27.17 -6.07 19.26
N ASN A 176 27.91 -7.15 19.51
CA ASN A 176 28.57 -7.90 18.45
C ASN A 176 27.56 -8.50 17.48
N GLU A 177 26.51 -9.13 17.98
CA GLU A 177 25.47 -9.73 17.16
C GLU A 177 24.67 -8.71 16.31
N LEU A 178 24.52 -7.48 16.80
CA LEU A 178 23.88 -6.40 16.04
C LEU A 178 24.82 -5.80 14.99
N VAL A 179 26.12 -5.69 15.29
CA VAL A 179 27.15 -5.18 14.37
C VAL A 179 27.42 -6.19 13.24
N ASP A 180 27.54 -7.47 13.56
CA ASP A 180 27.79 -8.53 12.56
C ASP A 180 26.60 -8.75 11.63
N ALA A 181 25.40 -8.44 12.08
CA ALA A 181 24.21 -8.40 11.25
C ALA A 181 24.23 -7.18 10.32
N LYS A 182 25.30 -7.02 9.50
CA LYS A 182 25.35 -6.01 8.45
C LYS A 182 24.19 -6.18 7.48
N PHE A 183 23.04 -5.61 7.85
CA PHE A 183 22.01 -5.31 6.86
C PHE A 183 22.60 -4.24 5.95
N LYS A 184 23.18 -4.66 4.81
CA LYS A 184 23.58 -3.77 3.72
C LYS A 184 22.37 -2.93 3.36
N GLY A 185 22.39 -1.65 3.72
CA GLY A 185 21.33 -0.70 3.32
C GLY A 185 20.81 0.21 4.43
N MET A 186 21.62 0.52 5.45
CA MET A 186 21.45 1.75 6.25
C MET A 186 22.56 2.70 5.91
#